data_245b7b664efca9e43ccb642e328f0643
#
_entry.id   245b7b664efca9e43ccb642e328f0643
#
_cell.length_a   1.000
_cell.length_b   1.000
_cell.length_c   1.000
_cell.angle_alpha   90.00
_cell.angle_beta   90.00
_cell.angle_gamma   90.00
#
_symmetry.space_group_name_H-M   'P 1'
#
loop_
_entity.id
_entity.type
_entity.pdbx_description
1 polymer ?
#
loop_
_entity_poly.entity_id
_entity_poly.type
_entity_poly.pdbx_seq_one_letter_code
_entity_poly.pdbx_strand_id
1 'polypeptide(L)'
;EFVKGDIKDLDICMKACVGVDYVLNQAAWGSVPRSIEMPLFYSLNNIQGTLNMLEAARQHGVKKFVYASSSSVYGDEPNLPKREGIEGNLLSPYAVSKRCNEEWAKQYTKHYGLDTYGMRYFNVFGRRQDPDGAYAAVIPKFIKQLLNGQVCRINGDGKQSRDFTYVENVIEANLKACLAPSEAAGQAFNIAYGDR
;
A
#
# COMPACT_ATOMS: atom_id res chain seq x y z
N GLU A 1 -16.71 1.81 16.32
CA GLU A 1 -16.13 3.02 16.93
C GLU A 1 -15.25 3.75 15.91
N PHE A 2 -15.29 5.09 15.90
CA PHE A 2 -14.44 5.94 15.07
C PHE A 2 -13.43 6.68 15.96
N VAL A 3 -12.13 6.45 15.73
CA VAL A 3 -11.04 7.16 16.41
C VAL A 3 -10.40 8.14 15.43
N LYS A 4 -10.65 9.43 15.62
CA LYS A 4 -10.00 10.48 14.82
C LYS A 4 -8.57 10.67 15.30
N GLY A 5 -7.58 10.50 14.40
CA GLY A 5 -6.17 10.65 14.75
C GLY A 5 -5.23 10.55 13.55
N ASP A 6 -3.95 10.60 13.84
CA ASP A 6 -2.87 10.47 12.86
C ASP A 6 -1.96 9.31 13.30
N ILE A 7 -1.61 8.41 12.39
CA ILE A 7 -0.72 7.27 12.70
C ILE A 7 0.71 7.68 13.09
N LYS A 8 1.08 8.94 12.89
CA LYS A 8 2.35 9.48 13.41
C LYS A 8 2.36 9.63 14.93
N ASP A 9 1.18 9.66 15.55
CA ASP A 9 1.00 9.72 16.99
C ASP A 9 0.86 8.30 17.55
N LEU A 10 1.89 7.85 18.28
CA LEU A 10 1.93 6.51 18.85
C LEU A 10 0.80 6.29 19.87
N ASP A 11 0.45 7.30 20.69
CA ASP A 11 -0.57 7.15 21.72
C ASP A 11 -1.95 6.91 21.09
N ILE A 12 -2.22 7.58 19.95
CA ILE A 12 -3.44 7.36 19.18
C ILE A 12 -3.45 5.95 18.58
N CYS A 13 -2.33 5.49 18.01
CA CYS A 13 -2.20 4.13 17.49
C CYS A 13 -2.42 3.09 18.60
N MET A 14 -1.83 3.29 19.77
CA MET A 14 -2.03 2.45 20.95
C MET A 14 -3.51 2.38 21.34
N LYS A 15 -4.18 3.53 21.45
CA LYS A 15 -5.61 3.58 21.76
C LYS A 15 -6.47 2.86 20.72
N ALA A 16 -6.14 3.01 19.43
CA ALA A 16 -6.89 2.40 18.34
C ALA A 16 -6.76 0.87 18.29
N CYS A 17 -5.68 0.29 18.83
CA CYS A 17 -5.43 -1.16 18.83
C CYS A 17 -5.99 -1.90 20.05
N VAL A 18 -6.58 -1.19 21.04
CA VAL A 18 -7.16 -1.83 22.23
C VAL A 18 -8.30 -2.78 21.85
N GLY A 19 -8.15 -4.06 22.18
CA GLY A 19 -9.19 -5.08 21.94
C GLY A 19 -9.42 -5.44 20.46
N VAL A 20 -8.46 -5.09 19.58
CA VAL A 20 -8.53 -5.36 18.15
C VAL A 20 -7.83 -6.69 17.82
N ASP A 21 -8.49 -7.58 17.09
CA ASP A 21 -7.92 -8.85 16.62
C ASP A 21 -7.09 -8.70 15.34
N TYR A 22 -7.51 -7.84 14.42
CA TYR A 22 -6.90 -7.67 13.09
C TYR A 22 -6.70 -6.20 12.76
N VAL A 23 -5.55 -5.84 12.24
CA VAL A 23 -5.27 -4.49 11.73
C VAL A 23 -5.13 -4.53 10.21
N LEU A 24 -5.87 -3.66 9.52
CA LEU A 24 -5.73 -3.40 8.08
C LEU A 24 -5.14 -1.99 7.91
N ASN A 25 -3.82 -1.89 7.89
CA ASN A 25 -3.13 -0.60 7.78
C ASN A 25 -3.04 -0.14 6.31
N GLN A 26 -4.03 0.64 5.88
CA GLN A 26 -4.08 1.25 4.55
C GLN A 26 -3.58 2.71 4.55
N ALA A 27 -3.32 3.26 5.73
CA ALA A 27 -2.94 4.65 5.90
C ALA A 27 -1.55 4.93 5.33
N ALA A 28 -1.47 5.77 4.31
CA ALA A 28 -0.23 6.22 3.70
C ALA A 28 -0.49 7.40 2.74
N TRP A 29 0.58 8.12 2.41
CA TRP A 29 0.56 9.04 1.28
C TRP A 29 1.10 8.33 0.03
N GLY A 30 0.27 8.29 -1.03
CA GLY A 30 0.63 7.83 -2.36
C GLY A 30 1.33 8.92 -3.18
N SER A 31 1.68 8.62 -4.43
CA SER A 31 2.32 9.51 -5.42
C SER A 31 3.86 9.50 -5.39
N VAL A 32 4.41 8.94 -6.46
CA VAL A 32 5.86 8.96 -6.72
C VAL A 32 6.38 10.41 -6.92
N PRO A 33 5.79 11.26 -7.78
CA PRO A 33 6.30 12.63 -7.97
C PRO A 33 6.33 13.44 -6.66
N ARG A 34 5.25 13.42 -5.89
CA ARG A 34 5.18 14.16 -4.63
C ARG A 34 6.19 13.64 -3.59
N SER A 35 6.54 12.38 -3.61
CA SER A 35 7.55 11.84 -2.69
C SER A 35 8.94 12.39 -2.96
N ILE A 36 9.24 12.75 -4.21
CA ILE A 36 10.51 13.40 -4.59
C ILE A 36 10.54 14.84 -4.08
N GLU A 37 9.42 15.55 -4.15
CA GLU A 37 9.29 16.91 -3.66
C GLU A 37 9.31 17.00 -2.12
N MET A 38 8.76 16.00 -1.43
CA MET A 38 8.54 16.03 0.01
C MET A 38 9.04 14.76 0.71
N PRO A 39 10.32 14.36 0.61
CA PRO A 39 10.79 13.06 1.09
C PRO A 39 10.66 12.88 2.60
N LEU A 40 10.92 13.90 3.41
CA LEU A 40 10.75 13.85 4.86
C LEU A 40 9.28 13.62 5.26
N PHE A 41 8.35 14.27 4.56
CA PHE A 41 6.93 14.09 4.78
C PHE A 41 6.51 12.63 4.53
N TYR A 42 7.02 12.00 3.45
CA TYR A 42 6.76 10.59 3.17
C TYR A 42 7.38 9.65 4.20
N SER A 43 8.59 9.94 4.67
CA SER A 43 9.24 9.17 5.73
C SER A 43 8.42 9.18 7.02
N LEU A 44 8.01 10.36 7.48
CA LEU A 44 7.23 10.50 8.71
C LEU A 44 5.86 9.83 8.62
N ASN A 45 5.14 10.00 7.51
CA ASN A 45 3.80 9.42 7.37
C ASN A 45 3.83 7.93 7.06
N ASN A 46 4.65 7.50 6.09
CA ASN A 46 4.60 6.13 5.60
C ASN A 46 5.47 5.19 6.43
N ILE A 47 6.68 5.59 6.83
CA ILE A 47 7.59 4.73 7.59
C ILE A 47 7.25 4.82 9.07
N GLN A 48 7.38 6.00 9.68
CA GLN A 48 7.13 6.16 11.10
C GLN A 48 5.69 5.81 11.48
N GLY A 49 4.71 6.25 10.68
CA GLY A 49 3.30 5.92 10.92
C GLY A 49 3.03 4.40 10.89
N THR A 50 3.59 3.69 9.90
CA THR A 50 3.45 2.22 9.86
C THR A 50 4.16 1.55 11.02
N LEU A 51 5.34 2.04 11.43
CA LEU A 51 6.08 1.50 12.57
C LEU A 51 5.31 1.70 13.89
N ASN A 52 4.68 2.86 14.09
CA ASN A 52 3.81 3.10 15.24
C ASN A 52 2.63 2.13 15.29
N MET A 53 2.00 1.86 14.14
CA MET A 53 0.91 0.90 14.05
C MET A 53 1.38 -0.55 14.31
N LEU A 54 2.55 -0.95 13.81
CA LEU A 54 3.15 -2.25 14.10
C LEU A 54 3.43 -2.41 15.61
N GLU A 55 4.00 -1.37 16.22
CA GLU A 55 4.29 -1.39 17.67
C GLU A 55 3.01 -1.44 18.50
N ALA A 56 2.01 -0.65 18.15
CA ALA A 56 0.70 -0.68 18.82
C ALA A 56 0.03 -2.06 18.68
N ALA A 57 0.06 -2.65 17.48
CA ALA A 57 -0.48 -3.98 17.23
C ALA A 57 0.23 -5.05 18.06
N ARG A 58 1.56 -4.99 18.14
CA ARG A 58 2.38 -5.90 18.95
C ARG A 58 2.01 -5.80 20.44
N GLN A 59 1.95 -4.59 20.98
CA GLN A 59 1.71 -4.38 22.41
C GLN A 59 0.30 -4.78 22.84
N HIS A 60 -0.68 -4.71 21.95
CA HIS A 60 -2.06 -5.11 22.22
C HIS A 60 -2.38 -6.55 21.80
N GLY A 61 -1.40 -7.33 21.37
CA GLY A 61 -1.59 -8.74 21.03
C GLY A 61 -2.50 -8.95 19.81
N VAL A 62 -2.46 -8.01 18.84
CA VAL A 62 -3.16 -8.17 17.55
C VAL A 62 -2.71 -9.46 16.88
N LYS A 63 -3.66 -10.26 16.41
CA LYS A 63 -3.37 -11.57 15.81
C LYS A 63 -2.71 -11.44 14.44
N LYS A 64 -3.20 -10.49 13.62
CA LYS A 64 -2.66 -10.29 12.27
C LYS A 64 -2.65 -8.82 11.87
N PHE A 65 -1.58 -8.44 11.20
CA PHE A 65 -1.33 -7.10 10.69
C PHE A 65 -1.17 -7.14 9.17
N VAL A 66 -2.18 -6.71 8.44
CA VAL A 66 -2.17 -6.60 6.98
C VAL A 66 -1.90 -5.16 6.59
N TYR A 67 -0.96 -4.92 5.68
CA TYR A 67 -0.57 -3.54 5.34
C TYR A 67 -0.41 -3.33 3.83
N ALA A 68 -0.70 -2.10 3.40
CA ALA A 68 -0.53 -1.67 2.02
C ALA A 68 0.96 -1.47 1.70
N SER A 69 1.53 -2.37 0.89
CA SER A 69 2.75 -2.14 0.13
C SER A 69 2.40 -1.63 -1.28
N SER A 70 3.28 -1.77 -2.26
CA SER A 70 3.09 -1.24 -3.59
C SER A 70 3.93 -1.98 -4.63
N SER A 71 3.44 -2.09 -5.85
CA SER A 71 4.22 -2.54 -7.00
C SER A 71 5.43 -1.65 -7.31
N SER A 72 5.49 -0.42 -6.78
CA SER A 72 6.65 0.47 -6.91
C SER A 72 7.94 -0.09 -6.29
N VAL A 73 7.85 -1.09 -5.39
CA VAL A 73 9.02 -1.75 -4.81
C VAL A 73 9.82 -2.58 -5.82
N TYR A 74 9.23 -2.89 -6.99
CA TYR A 74 9.94 -3.55 -8.07
C TYR A 74 10.93 -2.63 -8.79
N GLY A 75 10.76 -1.32 -8.69
CA GLY A 75 11.69 -0.34 -9.23
C GLY A 75 11.97 -0.53 -10.72
N ASP A 76 13.26 -0.68 -11.07
CA ASP A 76 13.77 -0.85 -12.44
C ASP A 76 13.88 -2.32 -12.89
N GLU A 77 13.36 -3.28 -12.12
CA GLU A 77 13.35 -4.69 -12.57
C GLU A 77 12.66 -4.80 -13.94
N PRO A 78 13.33 -5.31 -14.99
CA PRO A 78 12.82 -5.21 -16.36
C PRO A 78 11.82 -6.31 -16.75
N ASN A 79 11.84 -7.46 -16.05
CA ASN A 79 11.05 -8.62 -16.47
C ASN A 79 9.56 -8.49 -16.09
N LEU A 80 8.73 -9.11 -16.91
CA LEU A 80 7.28 -9.23 -16.71
C LEU A 80 6.86 -10.69 -16.88
N PRO A 81 5.88 -11.15 -16.10
CA PRO A 81 5.22 -10.47 -14.97
C PRO A 81 6.18 -10.26 -13.79
N LYS A 82 5.90 -9.25 -12.96
CA LYS A 82 6.65 -9.04 -11.70
C LYS A 82 6.44 -10.21 -10.75
N ARG A 83 7.52 -10.67 -10.13
CA ARG A 83 7.50 -11.81 -9.19
C ARG A 83 8.12 -11.41 -7.87
N GLU A 84 7.53 -11.89 -6.77
CA GLU A 84 8.06 -11.69 -5.43
C GLU A 84 9.47 -12.32 -5.31
N GLY A 85 10.36 -11.63 -4.61
CA GLY A 85 11.76 -12.03 -4.43
C GLY A 85 12.70 -11.63 -5.58
N ILE A 86 12.18 -11.01 -6.65
CA ILE A 86 12.95 -10.48 -7.77
C ILE A 86 12.64 -8.99 -7.93
N GLU A 87 13.21 -8.16 -7.07
CA GLU A 87 13.06 -6.72 -7.11
C GLU A 87 14.33 -6.04 -7.61
N GLY A 88 14.17 -4.94 -8.35
CA GLY A 88 15.25 -4.09 -8.83
C GLY A 88 15.60 -2.95 -7.86
N ASN A 89 16.25 -1.91 -8.38
CA ASN A 89 16.58 -0.72 -7.62
C ASN A 89 15.36 0.17 -7.43
N LEU A 90 15.18 0.69 -6.22
CA LEU A 90 14.05 1.58 -5.90
C LEU A 90 14.22 2.94 -6.59
N LEU A 91 13.17 3.40 -7.28
CA LEU A 91 13.23 4.59 -8.13
C LEU A 91 12.64 5.86 -7.48
N SER A 92 12.17 5.79 -6.24
CA SER A 92 11.56 6.96 -5.58
C SER A 92 11.55 6.83 -4.06
N PRO A 93 11.48 7.96 -3.32
CA PRO A 93 11.26 7.94 -1.87
C PRO A 93 9.98 7.22 -1.45
N TYR A 94 8.92 7.27 -2.27
CA TYR A 94 7.71 6.47 -2.05
C TYR A 94 8.01 4.97 -2.08
N ALA A 95 8.72 4.49 -3.09
CA ALA A 95 9.10 3.08 -3.19
C ALA A 95 9.98 2.66 -2.01
N VAL A 96 10.94 3.52 -1.60
CA VAL A 96 11.76 3.32 -0.40
C VAL A 96 10.88 3.18 0.84
N SER A 97 9.89 4.07 1.03
CA SER A 97 9.01 4.00 2.20
C SER A 97 8.22 2.69 2.26
N LYS A 98 7.75 2.18 1.13
CA LYS A 98 7.01 0.91 1.07
C LYS A 98 7.93 -0.29 1.31
N ARG A 99 9.13 -0.28 0.76
CA ARG A 99 10.13 -1.34 1.04
C ARG A 99 10.54 -1.34 2.51
N CYS A 100 10.76 -0.19 3.12
CA CYS A 100 11.02 -0.09 4.57
C CYS A 100 9.90 -0.74 5.40
N ASN A 101 8.63 -0.51 5.02
CA ASN A 101 7.51 -1.12 5.72
C ASN A 101 7.54 -2.66 5.62
N GLU A 102 7.89 -3.22 4.45
CA GLU A 102 8.06 -4.68 4.28
C GLU A 102 9.16 -5.23 5.19
N GLU A 103 10.30 -4.55 5.24
CA GLU A 103 11.43 -4.98 6.09
C GLU A 103 11.08 -4.88 7.59
N TRP A 104 10.45 -3.80 8.04
CA TRP A 104 9.99 -3.69 9.43
C TRP A 104 8.96 -4.76 9.77
N ALA A 105 7.94 -4.96 8.96
CA ALA A 105 6.91 -5.97 9.18
C ALA A 105 7.52 -7.37 9.32
N LYS A 106 8.49 -7.72 8.46
CA LYS A 106 9.24 -8.97 8.54
C LYS A 106 9.99 -9.12 9.87
N GLN A 107 10.60 -8.03 10.40
CA GLN A 107 11.26 -8.06 11.70
C GLN A 107 10.25 -8.26 12.84
N TYR A 108 9.07 -7.62 12.75
CA TYR A 108 8.02 -7.80 13.76
C TYR A 108 7.50 -9.25 13.79
N THR A 109 7.33 -9.89 12.64
CA THR A 109 7.00 -11.33 12.59
C THR A 109 8.11 -12.16 13.22
N LYS A 110 9.35 -11.94 12.81
CA LYS A 110 10.49 -12.76 13.23
C LYS A 110 10.79 -12.67 14.72
N HIS A 111 10.76 -11.45 15.28
CA HIS A 111 11.27 -11.20 16.64
C HIS A 111 10.16 -11.09 17.70
N TYR A 112 8.95 -10.75 17.29
CA TYR A 112 7.84 -10.50 18.22
C TYR A 112 6.63 -11.41 17.98
N GLY A 113 6.65 -12.25 16.94
CA GLY A 113 5.58 -13.20 16.68
C GLY A 113 4.27 -12.54 16.16
N LEU A 114 4.34 -11.29 15.69
CA LEU A 114 3.19 -10.63 15.06
C LEU A 114 3.08 -11.10 13.60
N ASP A 115 2.01 -11.80 13.27
CA ASP A 115 1.76 -12.23 11.89
C ASP A 115 1.50 -11.03 10.99
N THR A 116 2.43 -10.72 10.07
CA THR A 116 2.32 -9.58 9.15
C THR A 116 2.20 -10.03 7.70
N TYR A 117 1.36 -9.34 6.91
CA TYR A 117 1.13 -9.66 5.49
C TYR A 117 1.15 -8.37 4.67
N GLY A 118 2.13 -8.22 3.78
CA GLY A 118 2.25 -7.06 2.90
C GLY A 118 1.46 -7.26 1.60
N MET A 119 0.69 -6.26 1.18
CA MET A 119 -0.08 -6.28 -0.05
C MET A 119 0.55 -5.32 -1.06
N ARG A 120 1.28 -5.85 -2.05
CA ARG A 120 1.85 -5.06 -3.16
C ARG A 120 0.76 -4.76 -4.18
N TYR A 121 0.03 -3.67 -3.99
CA TYR A 121 -1.04 -3.29 -4.90
C TYR A 121 -0.51 -2.82 -6.25
N PHE A 122 -1.15 -3.31 -7.34
CA PHE A 122 -0.96 -2.86 -8.71
C PHE A 122 -2.15 -2.01 -9.12
N ASN A 123 -1.91 -0.79 -9.55
CA ASN A 123 -2.83 0.19 -10.12
C ASN A 123 -4.32 -0.01 -9.77
N VAL A 124 -4.64 0.06 -8.48
CA VAL A 124 -6.01 -0.16 -7.99
C VAL A 124 -6.96 0.88 -8.55
N PHE A 125 -8.12 0.43 -9.03
CA PHE A 125 -9.21 1.28 -9.48
C PHE A 125 -10.55 0.78 -8.94
N GLY A 126 -11.55 1.66 -8.91
CA GLY A 126 -12.89 1.25 -8.50
C GLY A 126 -13.79 2.41 -8.11
N ARG A 127 -14.97 2.05 -7.63
CA ARG A 127 -15.97 3.01 -7.17
C ARG A 127 -15.41 3.91 -6.09
N ARG A 128 -15.84 5.19 -6.08
CA ARG A 128 -15.45 6.23 -5.11
C ARG A 128 -13.98 6.67 -5.19
N GLN A 129 -13.24 6.25 -6.22
CA GLN A 129 -11.91 6.78 -6.45
C GLN A 129 -12.02 8.25 -6.87
N ASP A 130 -11.29 9.14 -6.18
CA ASP A 130 -11.34 10.58 -6.43
C ASP A 130 -10.68 10.93 -7.78
N PRO A 131 -11.43 11.54 -8.73
CA PRO A 131 -10.89 11.99 -10.01
C PRO A 131 -10.13 13.32 -9.92
N ASP A 132 -10.25 14.06 -8.81
CA ASP A 132 -9.79 15.44 -8.66
C ASP A 132 -8.48 15.59 -7.88
N GLY A 133 -7.97 14.51 -7.32
CA GLY A 133 -6.68 14.55 -6.63
C GLY A 133 -5.56 15.04 -7.55
N ALA A 134 -4.61 15.80 -7.01
CA ALA A 134 -3.45 16.33 -7.76
C ALA A 134 -2.70 15.23 -8.55
N TYR A 135 -2.84 13.99 -8.10
CA TYR A 135 -2.25 12.78 -8.70
C TYR A 135 -3.33 11.73 -8.99
N ALA A 136 -4.50 12.19 -9.43
CA ALA A 136 -5.61 11.30 -9.77
C ALA A 136 -5.18 10.24 -10.79
N ALA A 137 -5.57 8.99 -10.53
CA ALA A 137 -5.27 7.87 -11.41
C ALA A 137 -5.96 8.05 -12.79
N VAL A 138 -5.39 7.42 -13.80
CA VAL A 138 -5.85 7.61 -15.19
C VAL A 138 -7.32 7.25 -15.40
N ILE A 139 -7.79 6.15 -14.81
CA ILE A 139 -9.17 5.66 -15.00
C ILE A 139 -10.22 6.68 -14.51
N PRO A 140 -10.24 7.11 -13.22
CA PRO A 140 -11.25 8.06 -12.76
C PRO A 140 -11.12 9.42 -13.45
N LYS A 141 -9.90 9.85 -13.78
CA LYS A 141 -9.65 11.10 -14.49
C LYS A 141 -10.24 11.07 -15.91
N PHE A 142 -10.01 9.99 -16.66
CA PHE A 142 -10.55 9.86 -18.03
C PHE A 142 -12.07 9.74 -18.01
N ILE A 143 -12.64 8.96 -17.08
CA ILE A 143 -14.09 8.87 -16.92
C ILE A 143 -14.69 10.26 -16.71
N LYS A 144 -14.13 11.05 -15.77
CA LYS A 144 -14.61 12.41 -15.51
C LYS A 144 -14.50 13.33 -16.73
N GLN A 145 -13.37 13.29 -17.43
CA GLN A 145 -13.15 14.09 -18.63
C GLN A 145 -14.15 13.75 -19.72
N LEU A 146 -14.36 12.47 -20.02
CA LEU A 146 -15.31 12.01 -21.04
C LEU A 146 -16.76 12.38 -20.69
N LEU A 147 -17.18 12.21 -19.43
CA LEU A 147 -18.52 12.60 -18.97
C LEU A 147 -18.77 14.12 -19.12
N ASN A 148 -17.71 14.92 -19.05
CA ASN A 148 -17.78 16.38 -19.23
C ASN A 148 -17.53 16.83 -20.67
N GLY A 149 -17.47 15.92 -21.66
CA GLY A 149 -17.18 16.23 -23.05
C GLY A 149 -15.76 16.77 -23.30
N GLN A 150 -14.83 16.52 -22.37
CA GLN A 150 -13.45 16.96 -22.46
C GLN A 150 -12.58 15.92 -23.15
N VAL A 151 -11.53 16.38 -23.84
CA VAL A 151 -10.54 15.49 -24.46
C VAL A 151 -9.60 14.92 -23.41
N CYS A 152 -9.45 13.58 -23.41
CA CYS A 152 -8.47 12.90 -22.55
C CYS A 152 -7.06 13.16 -23.03
N ARG A 153 -6.20 13.67 -22.13
CA ARG A 153 -4.79 13.88 -22.44
C ARG A 153 -3.99 12.61 -22.14
N ILE A 154 -3.41 12.03 -23.18
CA ILE A 154 -2.49 10.91 -23.10
C ILE A 154 -1.05 11.46 -22.98
N ASN A 155 -0.29 11.03 -21.96
CA ASN A 155 1.10 11.40 -21.80
C ASN A 155 1.98 10.41 -22.58
N GLY A 156 3.02 10.93 -23.26
CA GLY A 156 3.92 10.10 -24.07
C GLY A 156 3.26 9.62 -25.38
N ASP A 157 3.62 8.42 -25.82
CA ASP A 157 3.19 7.82 -27.08
C ASP A 157 1.90 6.97 -27.00
N GLY A 158 1.31 6.89 -25.83
CA GLY A 158 0.08 6.13 -25.59
C GLY A 158 0.25 4.61 -25.53
N LYS A 159 1.47 4.10 -25.60
CA LYS A 159 1.75 2.65 -25.57
C LYS A 159 1.97 2.11 -24.16
N GLN A 160 1.90 2.95 -23.14
CA GLN A 160 2.07 2.50 -21.76
C GLN A 160 0.92 1.57 -21.37
N SER A 161 1.27 0.38 -20.91
CA SER A 161 0.32 -0.57 -20.32
C SER A 161 0.50 -0.65 -18.80
N ARG A 162 -0.55 -1.04 -18.10
CA ARG A 162 -0.57 -1.24 -16.66
C ARG A 162 -1.46 -2.42 -16.33
N ASP A 163 -1.08 -3.19 -15.31
CA ASP A 163 -1.98 -4.12 -14.66
C ASP A 163 -2.94 -3.32 -13.77
N PHE A 164 -4.21 -3.29 -14.13
CA PHE A 164 -5.26 -2.61 -13.38
C PHE A 164 -6.02 -3.61 -12.52
N THR A 165 -6.01 -3.40 -11.22
CA THR A 165 -6.63 -4.28 -10.23
C THR A 165 -7.91 -3.65 -9.68
N TYR A 166 -9.05 -4.33 -9.84
CA TYR A 166 -10.33 -3.83 -9.33
C TYR A 166 -10.37 -3.87 -7.80
N VAL A 167 -10.93 -2.85 -7.18
CA VAL A 167 -10.90 -2.66 -5.73
C VAL A 167 -11.52 -3.81 -4.94
N GLU A 168 -12.52 -4.50 -5.48
CA GLU A 168 -13.13 -5.66 -4.79
C GLU A 168 -12.14 -6.83 -4.68
N ASN A 169 -11.28 -7.05 -5.66
CA ASN A 169 -10.19 -8.05 -5.57
C ASN A 169 -9.18 -7.68 -4.47
N VAL A 170 -8.90 -6.38 -4.32
CA VAL A 170 -8.04 -5.88 -3.25
C VAL A 170 -8.67 -6.11 -1.87
N ILE A 171 -9.97 -5.83 -1.74
CA ILE A 171 -10.72 -6.08 -0.48
C ILE A 171 -10.68 -7.57 -0.14
N GLU A 172 -10.98 -8.43 -1.11
CA GLU A 172 -10.95 -9.89 -0.91
C GLU A 172 -9.56 -10.38 -0.48
N ALA A 173 -8.49 -9.87 -1.10
CA ALA A 173 -7.12 -10.21 -0.74
C ALA A 173 -6.80 -9.82 0.72
N ASN A 174 -7.21 -8.62 1.17
CA ASN A 174 -7.03 -8.19 2.55
C ASN A 174 -7.79 -9.08 3.54
N LEU A 175 -9.04 -9.46 3.23
CA LEU A 175 -9.83 -10.36 4.08
C LEU A 175 -9.21 -11.77 4.13
N LYS A 176 -8.74 -12.30 3.00
CA LYS A 176 -8.02 -13.57 2.96
C LYS A 176 -6.73 -13.54 3.79
N ALA A 177 -6.00 -12.43 3.77
CA ALA A 177 -4.79 -12.27 4.59
C ALA A 177 -5.09 -12.31 6.11
N CYS A 178 -6.25 -11.81 6.54
CA CYS A 178 -6.68 -11.97 7.94
C CYS A 178 -6.91 -13.44 8.33
N LEU A 179 -7.17 -14.32 7.36
CA LEU A 179 -7.40 -15.74 7.57
C LEU A 179 -6.20 -16.62 7.15
N ALA A 180 -5.13 -16.01 6.64
CA ALA A 180 -3.97 -16.73 6.13
C ALA A 180 -3.21 -17.46 7.25
N PRO A 181 -2.56 -18.59 6.96
CA PRO A 181 -1.78 -19.32 7.94
C PRO A 181 -0.50 -18.59 8.31
N SER A 182 -0.01 -18.77 9.56
CA SER A 182 1.18 -18.08 10.07
C SER A 182 2.48 -18.42 9.33
N GLU A 183 2.53 -19.54 8.62
CA GLU A 183 3.65 -19.94 7.77
C GLU A 183 3.88 -18.96 6.60
N ALA A 184 2.85 -18.24 6.20
CA ALA A 184 2.94 -17.19 5.17
C ALA A 184 3.23 -15.79 5.75
N ALA A 185 3.33 -15.64 7.08
CA ALA A 185 3.56 -14.36 7.72
C ALA A 185 4.99 -13.82 7.46
N GLY A 186 5.15 -12.52 7.56
CA GLY A 186 6.41 -11.82 7.31
C GLY A 186 6.75 -11.66 5.82
N GLN A 187 5.82 -11.95 4.93
CA GLN A 187 6.00 -11.85 3.48
C GLN A 187 5.14 -10.74 2.86
N ALA A 188 5.49 -10.36 1.64
CA ALA A 188 4.72 -9.43 0.81
C ALA A 188 4.28 -10.12 -0.49
N PHE A 189 3.03 -9.92 -0.88
CA PHE A 189 2.36 -10.61 -1.98
C PHE A 189 1.86 -9.63 -3.03
N ASN A 190 1.97 -10.00 -4.29
CA ASN A 190 1.39 -9.26 -5.39
C ASN A 190 -0.14 -9.32 -5.37
N ILE A 191 -0.77 -8.16 -5.40
CA ILE A 191 -2.22 -8.03 -5.55
C ILE A 191 -2.47 -7.36 -6.89
N ALA A 192 -2.62 -8.19 -7.90
CA ALA A 192 -2.67 -7.84 -9.31
C ALA A 192 -3.70 -8.70 -10.02
N TYR A 193 -4.13 -8.28 -11.21
CA TYR A 193 -4.96 -9.12 -12.09
C TYR A 193 -4.10 -10.17 -12.82
N GLY A 194 -2.83 -9.84 -13.06
CA GLY A 194 -1.86 -10.73 -13.72
C GLY A 194 -1.82 -10.59 -15.23
N ASP A 195 -2.51 -9.57 -15.78
CA ASP A 195 -2.53 -9.23 -17.20
C ASP A 195 -2.51 -7.71 -17.41
N ARG A 196 -2.43 -7.26 -18.69
CA ARG A 196 -2.31 -5.84 -19.09
C ARG A 196 -2.89 -5.56 -20.49
#